data_ead4b7060ced776cd8788e99d1a00bec
#
_entry.id   ead4b7060ced776cd8788e99d1a00bec
#
_cell.length_a   1.000
_cell.length_b   1.000
_cell.length_c   1.000
_cell.angle_alpha   90.00
_cell.angle_beta   90.00
_cell.angle_gamma   90.00
#
_symmetry.space_group_name_H-M   'P 1'
#
loop_
_entity.id
_entity.type
_entity.pdbx_description
1 polymer ?
#
loop_
_entity_poly.entity_id
_entity_poly.type
_entity_poly.pdbx_seq_one_letter_code
_entity_poly.pdbx_strand_id
1 'polypeptide(L)'
;TVLVRLTPELARRGLKVSTLKHAHHAFDIDHPAKDSFAHRSAGATEVLVASGRRWALIHELRDEAEPSLAELLLHLSPVDLVIVEGFKAYAHPKVEIHRVANGKPFLFPEVPNITAVATDGPVPATELPILHLDDIAAIADHVLRTAVERDTLVRELQALPIPERIRQSAR
;
A
#
# COMPACT_ATOMS: atom_id res chain seq x y z
N THR A 1 -3.41 -9.14 -10.16
CA THR A 1 -2.22 -8.58 -9.47
C THR A 1 -1.63 -9.62 -8.52
N VAL A 2 -0.36 -9.48 -8.13
CA VAL A 2 0.29 -10.38 -7.14
C VAL A 2 -0.47 -10.35 -5.82
N LEU A 3 -0.93 -9.19 -5.36
CA LEU A 3 -1.67 -9.04 -4.10
C LEU A 3 -2.95 -9.90 -4.04
N VAL A 4 -3.68 -10.04 -5.15
CA VAL A 4 -4.89 -10.87 -5.21
C VAL A 4 -4.59 -12.36 -4.97
N ARG A 5 -3.36 -12.80 -5.25
CA ARG A 5 -2.88 -14.17 -5.02
C ARG A 5 -2.18 -14.30 -3.65
N LEU A 6 -1.45 -13.28 -3.24
CA LEU A 6 -0.69 -13.27 -1.99
C LEU A 6 -1.62 -13.20 -0.76
N THR A 7 -2.67 -12.38 -0.79
CA THR A 7 -3.59 -12.24 0.34
C THR A 7 -4.26 -13.57 0.73
N PRO A 8 -4.83 -14.38 -0.18
CA PRO A 8 -5.36 -15.69 0.16
C PRO A 8 -4.30 -16.67 0.69
N GLU A 9 -3.07 -16.62 0.17
CA GLU A 9 -1.97 -17.47 0.66
C GLU A 9 -1.62 -17.14 2.11
N LEU A 10 -1.51 -15.87 2.45
CA LEU A 10 -1.26 -15.41 3.83
C LEU A 10 -2.42 -15.78 4.77
N ALA A 11 -3.67 -15.63 4.31
CA ALA A 11 -4.85 -16.04 5.07
C ALA A 11 -4.88 -17.55 5.32
N ARG A 12 -4.47 -18.38 4.33
CA ARG A 12 -4.34 -19.83 4.48
C ARG A 12 -3.28 -20.22 5.52
N ARG A 13 -2.28 -19.38 5.74
CA ARG A 13 -1.28 -19.52 6.82
C ARG A 13 -1.79 -19.05 8.18
N GLY A 14 -3.06 -18.64 8.29
CA GLY A 14 -3.70 -18.21 9.53
C GLY A 14 -3.51 -16.74 9.88
N LEU A 15 -2.97 -15.93 8.97
CA LEU A 15 -2.69 -14.52 9.22
C LEU A 15 -3.89 -13.63 8.88
N LYS A 16 -4.18 -12.67 9.74
CA LYS A 16 -5.07 -11.53 9.44
C LYS A 16 -4.27 -10.48 8.68
N VAL A 17 -4.73 -10.13 7.47
CA VAL A 17 -4.03 -9.22 6.58
C VAL A 17 -4.90 -8.00 6.29
N SER A 18 -4.33 -6.80 6.41
CA SER A 18 -4.88 -5.56 5.86
C SER A 18 -4.05 -5.09 4.68
N THR A 19 -4.69 -4.40 3.75
CA THR A 19 -4.01 -3.79 2.61
C THR A 19 -4.25 -2.28 2.61
N LEU A 20 -3.20 -1.52 2.29
CA LEU A 20 -3.24 -0.08 2.09
C LEU A 20 -2.77 0.21 0.68
N LYS A 21 -3.56 0.95 -0.09
CA LYS A 21 -3.23 1.29 -1.47
C LYS A 21 -3.18 2.79 -1.66
N HIS A 22 -2.07 3.29 -2.20
CA HIS A 22 -1.96 4.66 -2.68
C HIS A 22 -2.47 4.76 -4.13
N ALA A 23 -3.49 5.57 -4.34
CA ALA A 23 -4.00 5.86 -5.68
C ALA A 23 -3.31 7.11 -6.24
N HIS A 24 -2.81 7.03 -7.50
CA HIS A 24 -2.14 8.16 -8.15
C HIS A 24 -3.10 9.16 -8.80
N HIS A 25 -4.38 8.83 -8.86
CA HIS A 25 -5.42 9.68 -9.44
C HIS A 25 -6.60 9.73 -8.48
N ALA A 26 -7.44 10.74 -8.64
CA ALA A 26 -8.68 10.82 -7.89
C ALA A 26 -9.45 9.49 -8.01
N PHE A 27 -9.81 8.93 -6.88
CA PHE A 27 -10.60 7.70 -6.80
C PHE A 27 -11.91 8.00 -6.07
N ASP A 28 -12.94 7.28 -6.41
CA ASP A 28 -14.19 7.29 -5.68
C ASP A 28 -14.62 5.85 -5.35
N ILE A 29 -15.01 5.61 -4.12
CA ILE A 29 -15.56 4.34 -3.65
C ILE A 29 -17.07 4.41 -3.43
N ASP A 30 -17.65 5.57 -3.64
CA ASP A 30 -19.05 5.90 -3.49
C ASP A 30 -19.71 6.13 -4.86
N HIS A 31 -21.04 6.12 -4.91
CA HIS A 31 -21.76 6.26 -6.15
C HIS A 31 -22.70 7.48 -6.15
N PRO A 32 -22.77 8.29 -7.24
CA PRO A 32 -23.57 9.50 -7.33
C PRO A 32 -25.07 9.34 -6.99
N ALA A 33 -25.60 8.11 -7.02
CA ALA A 33 -27.01 7.83 -6.72
C ALA A 33 -27.26 7.40 -5.26
N LYS A 34 -26.28 7.56 -4.37
CA LYS A 34 -26.39 7.16 -2.95
C LYS A 34 -26.40 8.38 -2.03
N ASP A 35 -27.10 8.23 -0.89
CA ASP A 35 -27.20 9.29 0.12
C ASP A 35 -25.83 9.68 0.68
N SER A 36 -24.90 8.73 0.84
CA SER A 36 -23.52 8.97 1.25
C SER A 36 -22.80 9.93 0.31
N PHE A 37 -22.96 9.78 -0.99
CA PHE A 37 -22.42 10.69 -1.99
C PHE A 37 -23.06 12.09 -1.87
N ALA A 38 -24.38 12.15 -1.65
CA ALA A 38 -25.08 13.42 -1.44
C ALA A 38 -24.58 14.14 -0.18
N HIS A 39 -24.34 13.42 0.92
CA HIS A 39 -23.77 14.00 2.15
C HIS A 39 -22.39 14.61 1.94
N ARG A 40 -21.47 13.90 1.23
CA ARG A 40 -20.15 14.43 0.87
C ARG A 40 -20.26 15.68 0.01
N SER A 41 -21.09 15.62 -1.03
CA SER A 41 -21.31 16.77 -1.95
C SER A 41 -21.94 17.96 -1.26
N ALA A 42 -22.74 17.73 -0.23
CA ALA A 42 -23.35 18.79 0.59
C ALA A 42 -22.39 19.41 1.60
N GLY A 43 -21.16 18.89 1.74
CA GLY A 43 -20.13 19.50 2.57
C GLY A 43 -19.73 18.72 3.82
N ALA A 44 -20.22 17.48 4.03
CA ALA A 44 -19.74 16.66 5.14
C ALA A 44 -18.23 16.38 5.00
N THR A 45 -17.48 16.60 6.06
CA THR A 45 -16.04 16.30 6.12
C THR A 45 -15.80 14.78 6.13
N GLU A 46 -16.62 14.07 6.87
CA GLU A 46 -16.56 12.60 6.94
C GLU A 46 -17.96 12.01 6.75
N VAL A 47 -18.00 10.87 6.07
CA VAL A 47 -19.21 10.05 5.96
C VAL A 47 -18.89 8.62 6.32
N LEU A 48 -19.49 8.12 7.39
CA LEU A 48 -19.39 6.73 7.81
C LEU A 48 -20.62 5.97 7.32
N VAL A 49 -20.41 4.99 6.44
CA VAL A 49 -21.44 4.09 5.95
C VAL A 49 -21.28 2.73 6.62
N ALA A 50 -22.34 2.22 7.25
CA ALA A 50 -22.30 0.96 7.97
C ALA A 50 -23.44 0.03 7.60
N SER A 51 -23.15 -1.27 7.62
CA SER A 51 -24.11 -2.36 7.45
C SER A 51 -23.78 -3.52 8.38
N GLY A 52 -24.62 -4.54 8.44
CA GLY A 52 -24.33 -5.75 9.23
C GLY A 52 -23.12 -6.58 8.75
N ARG A 53 -22.48 -6.21 7.64
CA ARG A 53 -21.36 -6.98 7.06
C ARG A 53 -20.07 -6.17 6.91
N ARG A 54 -20.16 -4.84 6.79
CA ARG A 54 -19.01 -3.95 6.56
C ARG A 54 -19.35 -2.52 6.90
N TRP A 55 -18.34 -1.74 7.16
CA TRP A 55 -18.44 -0.30 7.22
C TRP A 55 -17.27 0.34 6.46
N ALA A 56 -17.45 1.58 6.04
CA ALA A 56 -16.42 2.39 5.42
C ALA A 56 -16.54 3.82 5.95
N LEU A 57 -15.40 4.43 6.26
CA LEU A 57 -15.27 5.86 6.53
C LEU A 57 -14.66 6.50 5.30
N ILE A 58 -15.32 7.51 4.78
CA ILE A 58 -14.81 8.36 3.70
C ILE A 58 -14.49 9.71 4.33
N HIS A 59 -13.22 10.11 4.28
CA HIS A 59 -12.73 11.40 4.72
C HIS A 59 -12.37 12.24 3.49
N GLU A 60 -12.97 13.44 3.39
CA GLU A 60 -12.72 14.40 2.32
C GLU A 60 -11.63 15.36 2.75
N LEU A 61 -10.45 15.26 2.18
CA LEU A 61 -9.31 16.11 2.55
C LEU A 61 -9.54 17.60 2.31
N ARG A 62 -10.33 17.94 1.28
CA ARG A 62 -10.58 19.36 0.89
C ARG A 62 -9.28 20.15 0.81
N ASP A 63 -9.05 21.04 1.80
CA ASP A 63 -7.85 21.86 1.92
C ASP A 63 -6.77 21.25 2.82
N GLU A 64 -7.00 20.04 3.34
CA GLU A 64 -6.02 19.32 4.15
C GLU A 64 -4.91 18.73 3.28
N ALA A 65 -3.72 18.59 3.85
CA ALA A 65 -2.62 17.92 3.18
C ALA A 65 -2.90 16.42 3.03
N GLU A 66 -2.35 15.81 1.97
CA GLU A 66 -2.41 14.37 1.82
C GLU A 66 -1.78 13.66 3.04
N PRO A 67 -2.47 12.69 3.67
CA PRO A 67 -1.95 12.01 4.86
C PRO A 67 -0.71 11.18 4.52
N SER A 68 0.25 11.21 5.41
CA SER A 68 1.47 10.39 5.32
C SER A 68 1.16 8.91 5.48
N LEU A 69 2.10 8.05 5.05
CA LEU A 69 1.98 6.61 5.29
C LEU A 69 1.83 6.29 6.78
N ALA A 70 2.52 7.01 7.66
CA ALA A 70 2.44 6.82 9.11
C ALA A 70 1.02 7.07 9.63
N GLU A 71 0.41 8.18 9.24
CA GLU A 71 -0.97 8.52 9.62
C GLU A 71 -1.98 7.49 9.11
N LEU A 72 -1.85 7.07 7.84
CA LEU A 72 -2.74 6.05 7.26
C LEU A 72 -2.61 4.69 7.95
N LEU A 73 -1.40 4.29 8.36
CA LEU A 73 -1.19 3.05 9.12
C LEU A 73 -1.90 3.07 10.48
N LEU A 74 -2.01 4.24 11.12
CA LEU A 74 -2.70 4.39 12.41
C LEU A 74 -4.22 4.25 12.30
N HIS A 75 -4.82 4.47 11.12
CA HIS A 75 -6.25 4.22 10.90
C HIS A 75 -6.61 2.74 10.76
N LEU A 76 -5.63 1.86 10.53
CA LEU A 76 -5.88 0.44 10.40
C LEU A 76 -5.98 -0.24 11.78
N SER A 77 -6.99 -1.08 11.94
CA SER A 77 -7.10 -1.96 13.11
C SER A 77 -5.89 -2.90 13.23
N PRO A 78 -5.55 -3.37 14.43
CA PRO A 78 -4.48 -4.35 14.63
C PRO A 78 -4.73 -5.64 13.84
N VAL A 79 -3.73 -6.03 13.05
CA VAL A 79 -3.69 -7.27 12.26
C VAL A 79 -2.27 -7.84 12.29
N ASP A 80 -2.10 -9.08 11.81
CA ASP A 80 -0.78 -9.74 11.80
C ASP A 80 0.15 -9.15 10.74
N LEU A 81 -0.41 -8.67 9.61
CA LEU A 81 0.38 -8.08 8.52
C LEU A 81 -0.41 -6.99 7.80
N VAL A 82 0.25 -5.85 7.54
CA VAL A 82 -0.24 -4.81 6.63
C VAL A 82 0.60 -4.82 5.35
N ILE A 83 -0.04 -4.95 4.20
CA ILE A 83 0.62 -4.85 2.90
C ILE A 83 0.30 -3.50 2.27
N VAL A 84 1.33 -2.76 1.93
CA VAL A 84 1.23 -1.43 1.34
C VAL A 84 1.50 -1.50 -0.16
N GLU A 85 0.57 -1.04 -1.00
CA GLU A 85 0.74 -0.87 -2.44
C GLU A 85 0.97 0.61 -2.76
N GLY A 86 2.07 0.92 -3.40
CA GLY A 86 2.49 2.31 -3.65
C GLY A 86 3.49 2.82 -2.60
N PHE A 87 3.44 4.09 -2.27
CA PHE A 87 4.33 4.74 -1.29
C PHE A 87 5.82 4.48 -1.50
N LYS A 88 6.27 4.45 -2.76
CA LYS A 88 7.65 4.06 -3.16
C LYS A 88 8.74 4.92 -2.50
N ALA A 89 8.42 6.18 -2.23
CA ALA A 89 9.36 7.15 -1.65
C ALA A 89 9.61 6.97 -0.14
N TYR A 90 8.76 6.20 0.55
CA TYR A 90 8.88 5.98 1.99
C TYR A 90 9.88 4.87 2.32
N ALA A 91 10.51 4.99 3.49
CA ALA A 91 11.58 4.10 3.95
C ALA A 91 11.03 2.84 4.66
N HIS A 92 10.19 2.05 4.00
CA HIS A 92 9.75 0.75 4.48
C HIS A 92 10.28 -0.37 3.58
N PRO A 93 10.42 -1.62 4.08
CA PRO A 93 10.82 -2.76 3.25
C PRO A 93 9.83 -2.99 2.10
N LYS A 94 10.35 -3.25 0.90
CA LYS A 94 9.56 -3.41 -0.33
C LYS A 94 9.98 -4.65 -1.10
N VAL A 95 9.03 -5.28 -1.76
CA VAL A 95 9.28 -6.23 -2.85
C VAL A 95 8.89 -5.54 -4.15
N GLU A 96 9.84 -5.41 -5.06
CA GLU A 96 9.53 -4.92 -6.39
C GLU A 96 8.79 -5.98 -7.19
N ILE A 97 7.64 -5.62 -7.76
CA ILE A 97 6.88 -6.47 -8.67
C ILE A 97 7.11 -5.96 -10.09
N HIS A 98 7.92 -6.69 -10.85
CA HIS A 98 8.26 -6.32 -12.22
C HIS A 98 7.69 -7.32 -13.22
N ARG A 99 7.01 -6.82 -14.26
CA ARG A 99 6.55 -7.62 -15.41
C ARG A 99 7.20 -7.10 -16.67
N VAL A 100 7.84 -8.00 -17.41
CA VAL A 100 8.47 -7.67 -18.71
C VAL A 100 7.47 -7.04 -19.67
N ALA A 101 6.26 -7.57 -19.72
CA ALA A 101 5.20 -7.06 -20.59
C ALA A 101 4.82 -5.58 -20.36
N ASN A 102 5.15 -5.02 -19.19
CA ASN A 102 4.87 -3.60 -18.91
C ASN A 102 5.90 -2.65 -19.54
N GLY A 103 7.04 -3.14 -20.00
CA GLY A 103 8.10 -2.34 -20.65
C GLY A 103 8.70 -1.25 -19.75
N LYS A 104 8.54 -1.35 -18.43
CA LYS A 104 9.05 -0.35 -17.47
C LYS A 104 10.42 -0.75 -16.95
N PRO A 105 11.31 0.20 -16.66
CA PRO A 105 12.58 -0.09 -16.00
C PRO A 105 12.37 -0.66 -14.60
N PHE A 106 13.38 -1.36 -14.09
CA PHE A 106 13.43 -1.77 -12.70
C PHE A 106 13.55 -0.56 -11.76
N LEU A 107 12.95 -0.68 -10.59
CA LEU A 107 12.97 0.37 -9.57
C LEU A 107 14.14 0.21 -8.59
N PHE A 108 14.60 -1.03 -8.36
CA PHE A 108 15.59 -1.34 -7.32
C PHE A 108 16.91 -0.55 -7.41
N PRO A 109 17.38 -0.10 -8.60
CA PRO A 109 18.59 0.72 -8.65
C PRO A 109 18.42 2.12 -8.06
N GLU A 110 17.18 2.66 -8.01
CA GLU A 110 16.89 4.04 -7.63
C GLU A 110 16.03 4.15 -6.37
N VAL A 111 15.20 3.14 -6.08
CA VAL A 111 14.27 3.16 -4.96
C VAL A 111 14.87 2.42 -3.77
N PRO A 112 15.06 3.11 -2.62
CA PRO A 112 15.63 2.50 -1.44
C PRO A 112 14.71 1.45 -0.80
N ASN A 113 15.30 0.58 0.02
CA ASN A 113 14.59 -0.41 0.82
C ASN A 113 13.84 -1.48 0.01
N ILE A 114 14.18 -1.70 -1.27
CA ILE A 114 13.76 -2.88 -2.01
C ILE A 114 14.59 -4.06 -1.48
N THR A 115 13.91 -5.10 -1.00
CA THR A 115 14.52 -6.27 -0.35
C THR A 115 14.51 -7.51 -1.23
N ALA A 116 13.72 -7.52 -2.30
CA ALA A 116 13.69 -8.55 -3.34
C ALA A 116 13.01 -8.01 -4.61
N VAL A 117 13.27 -8.69 -5.72
CA VAL A 117 12.59 -8.46 -6.99
C VAL A 117 11.80 -9.71 -7.38
N ALA A 118 10.47 -9.57 -7.55
CA ALA A 118 9.62 -10.62 -8.09
C ALA A 118 9.29 -10.31 -9.56
N THR A 119 9.71 -11.18 -10.48
CA THR A 119 9.63 -10.91 -11.93
C THR A 119 9.33 -12.17 -12.75
N ASP A 120 8.88 -11.97 -13.98
CA ASP A 120 8.67 -12.99 -15.00
C ASP A 120 9.76 -12.96 -16.13
N GLY A 121 10.87 -12.25 -15.89
CA GLY A 121 11.95 -12.15 -16.86
C GLY A 121 13.33 -11.87 -16.27
N PRO A 122 14.32 -11.67 -17.12
CA PRO A 122 15.70 -11.45 -16.69
C PRO A 122 15.85 -10.16 -15.88
N VAL A 123 16.74 -10.19 -14.90
CA VAL A 123 17.04 -9.06 -14.01
C VAL A 123 18.47 -8.61 -14.26
N PRO A 124 18.75 -7.30 -14.27
CA PRO A 124 20.12 -6.78 -14.24
C PRO A 124 20.90 -7.34 -13.03
N ALA A 125 22.22 -7.33 -13.11
CA ALA A 125 23.08 -7.80 -12.02
C ALA A 125 22.73 -7.11 -10.70
N THR A 126 22.43 -7.92 -9.69
CA THR A 126 22.06 -7.45 -8.35
C THR A 126 22.32 -8.54 -7.32
N GLU A 127 22.54 -8.15 -6.07
CA GLU A 127 22.61 -9.07 -4.93
C GLU A 127 21.24 -9.34 -4.28
N LEU A 128 20.18 -8.66 -4.74
CA LEU A 128 18.84 -8.86 -4.23
C LEU A 128 18.32 -10.25 -4.59
N PRO A 129 17.59 -10.91 -3.68
CA PRO A 129 16.85 -12.13 -4.00
C PRO A 129 15.91 -11.93 -5.19
N ILE A 130 15.97 -12.83 -6.16
CA ILE A 130 15.09 -12.85 -7.33
C ILE A 130 14.05 -13.94 -7.12
N LEU A 131 12.78 -13.56 -7.16
CA LEU A 131 11.63 -14.43 -7.00
C LEU A 131 10.85 -14.51 -8.31
N HIS A 132 10.28 -15.68 -8.60
CA HIS A 132 9.37 -15.79 -9.75
C HIS A 132 8.00 -15.23 -9.38
N LEU A 133 7.37 -14.47 -10.29
CA LEU A 133 6.05 -13.83 -10.05
C LEU A 133 4.93 -14.83 -9.74
N ASP A 134 5.06 -16.08 -10.19
CA ASP A 134 4.07 -17.12 -9.94
C ASP A 134 4.36 -17.94 -8.67
N ASP A 135 5.54 -17.80 -8.10
CA ASP A 135 5.88 -18.45 -6.82
C ASP A 135 5.39 -17.59 -5.65
N ILE A 136 4.08 -17.63 -5.44
CA ILE A 136 3.41 -16.87 -4.37
C ILE A 136 3.86 -17.32 -2.98
N ALA A 137 4.22 -18.58 -2.82
CA ALA A 137 4.71 -19.11 -1.55
C ALA A 137 6.06 -18.48 -1.18
N ALA A 138 7.02 -18.45 -2.13
CA ALA A 138 8.31 -17.80 -1.92
C ALA A 138 8.17 -16.28 -1.67
N ILE A 139 7.26 -15.61 -2.38
CA ILE A 139 6.95 -14.20 -2.13
C ILE A 139 6.40 -14.01 -0.71
N ALA A 140 5.46 -14.85 -0.27
CA ALA A 140 4.91 -14.80 1.08
C ALA A 140 5.99 -15.02 2.15
N ASP A 141 6.86 -16.01 1.96
CA ASP A 141 7.98 -16.29 2.86
C ASP A 141 8.93 -15.10 2.97
N HIS A 142 9.25 -14.47 1.85
CA HIS A 142 10.10 -13.28 1.83
C HIS A 142 9.45 -12.10 2.55
N VAL A 143 8.17 -11.80 2.26
CA VAL A 143 7.42 -10.73 2.90
C VAL A 143 7.38 -10.92 4.41
N LEU A 144 7.08 -12.13 4.90
CA LEU A 144 7.01 -12.40 6.34
C LEU A 144 8.38 -12.28 7.04
N ARG A 145 9.46 -12.65 6.34
CA ARG A 145 10.82 -12.54 6.87
C ARG A 145 11.32 -11.10 6.94
N THR A 146 10.89 -10.23 6.04
CA THR A 146 11.38 -8.85 5.92
C THR A 146 10.41 -7.81 6.46
N ALA A 147 9.20 -8.20 6.84
CA ALA A 147 8.25 -7.32 7.48
C ALA A 147 8.83 -6.72 8.79
N VAL A 148 8.49 -5.47 9.04
CA VAL A 148 8.88 -4.75 10.25
C VAL A 148 7.67 -4.49 11.12
N GLU A 149 7.90 -4.32 12.41
CA GLU A 149 6.84 -4.04 13.36
C GLU A 149 6.22 -2.66 13.07
N ARG A 150 4.87 -2.60 13.02
CA ARG A 150 4.13 -1.40 12.58
C ARG A 150 4.43 -0.16 13.41
N ASP A 151 4.39 -0.27 14.73
CA ASP A 151 4.53 0.89 15.60
C ASP A 151 5.97 1.42 15.61
N THR A 152 6.94 0.55 15.37
CA THR A 152 8.35 0.94 15.14
C THR A 152 8.47 1.70 13.82
N LEU A 153 7.90 1.16 12.73
CA LEU A 153 7.91 1.82 11.44
C LEU A 153 7.20 3.19 11.49
N VAL A 154 6.05 3.29 12.15
CA VAL A 154 5.32 4.55 12.32
C VAL A 154 6.19 5.61 12.99
N ARG A 155 6.88 5.27 14.09
CA ARG A 155 7.80 6.19 14.77
C ARG A 155 8.95 6.63 13.87
N GLU A 156 9.55 5.70 13.12
CA GLU A 156 10.63 6.01 12.18
C GLU A 156 10.15 6.94 11.07
N LEU A 157 8.99 6.67 10.48
CA LEU A 157 8.41 7.50 9.42
C LEU A 157 8.03 8.91 9.91
N GLN A 158 7.55 9.04 11.15
CA GLN A 158 7.23 10.34 11.76
C GLN A 158 8.48 11.18 12.06
N ALA A 159 9.63 10.53 12.29
CA ALA A 159 10.90 11.22 12.52
C ALA A 159 11.55 11.73 11.22
N LEU A 160 11.13 11.25 10.05
CA LEU A 160 11.64 11.63 8.75
C LEU A 160 10.80 12.73 8.09
N PRO A 161 11.39 13.61 7.28
CA PRO A 161 10.61 14.55 6.49
C PRO A 161 9.72 13.80 5.49
N ILE A 162 8.51 14.30 5.27
CA ILE A 162 7.62 13.77 4.24
C ILE A 162 8.31 13.93 2.87
N PRO A 163 8.42 12.86 2.07
CA PRO A 163 9.09 12.90 0.77
C PRO A 163 8.50 14.00 -0.14
N GLU A 164 9.37 14.77 -0.79
CA GLU A 164 8.96 15.94 -1.61
C GLU A 164 7.96 15.62 -2.73
N ARG A 165 8.01 14.41 -3.31
CA ARG A 165 7.08 13.97 -4.36
C ARG A 165 5.61 13.96 -3.92
N ILE A 166 5.33 13.90 -2.63
CA ILE A 166 3.99 13.90 -2.06
C ILE A 166 3.51 15.34 -1.82
N ARG A 167 4.44 16.26 -1.48
CA ARG A 167 4.12 17.68 -1.34
C ARG A 167 3.68 18.35 -2.65
N GLN A 168 3.99 17.76 -3.81
CA GLN A 168 3.66 18.34 -5.13
C GLN A 168 2.28 17.89 -5.66
N SER A 169 1.68 16.83 -5.10
CA SER A 169 0.33 16.37 -5.46
C SER A 169 -0.78 17.19 -4.80
N ALA A 170 -0.43 18.07 -3.87
CA ALA A 170 -1.34 18.93 -3.10
C ALA A 170 -1.48 20.37 -3.67
N ARG A 171 -1.08 20.57 -4.97
CA ARG A 171 -1.25 21.86 -5.66
C ARG A 171 -2.09 21.72 -6.92
#